data_da1e0d68eda877596fea03ed00aefca2
#
_entry.id   da1e0d68eda877596fea03ed00aefca2
#
_cell.length_a   1.000
_cell.length_b   1.000
_cell.length_c   1.000
_cell.angle_alpha   90.00
_cell.angle_beta   90.00
_cell.angle_gamma   90.00
#
_symmetry.space_group_name_H-M   'P 1'
#
loop_
_entity.id
_entity.type
_entity.pdbx_description
1 polymer ?
#
loop_
_entity_poly.entity_id
_entity_poly.type
_entity_poly.pdbx_seq_one_letter_code
_entity_poly.pdbx_strand_id
1 'polypeptide(L)'
;MMFLQFFVWGAWYTSIAVYMTNHGMATLTHWPYTVNPVAAIVAPFFLGLVADRYFATEKVLGTLHLLGGLILFATPRFAAEPTTFILLLLLYNLCYMPTLGLANSLAFHHIQSQEQQFPFIRVFGTIGWIVAGLFISFGLGKMMGGVAEQTPGPLYTAATASILLGLFCFSLPHTPPPGRGQPVSLRSISGLDALKQLGDRPFYVFIIASLLLCIPLAVYYNFTQLFLGAAGVQKIAGTQTWGQISETFFMLIMPMLFLRLGVKKMLMMGMFAWTLRYALFALAAPAGIFWMILIGIMLHGPCYDFFFVTGQIYVDKKSTPAVRGQAQGFLVLVTYGVGMLIGAQIAGNVYDRFLAGSTALTLAQWRSFWILPAAFAAAVLVFFAAFFKASANERVEQHSVR
;
A
#
# COMPACT_ATOMS: atom_id res chain seq x y z
N MET A 1 2.28 -7.64 18.05
CA MET A 1 1.15 -7.05 17.31
C MET A 1 1.57 -6.58 15.94
N MET A 2 2.39 -5.54 15.75
CA MET A 2 2.76 -4.97 14.43
C MET A 2 3.31 -5.99 13.43
N PHE A 3 4.12 -6.94 13.86
CA PHE A 3 4.61 -8.02 12.99
C PHE A 3 3.46 -8.81 12.36
N LEU A 4 2.54 -9.33 13.17
CA LEU A 4 1.39 -10.09 12.66
C LEU A 4 0.43 -9.24 11.85
N GLN A 5 0.25 -7.95 12.21
CA GLN A 5 -0.59 -7.00 11.47
C GLN A 5 -0.20 -6.94 10.00
N PHE A 6 1.08 -6.80 9.70
CA PHE A 6 1.57 -6.72 8.33
C PHE A 6 1.89 -8.08 7.70
N PHE A 7 2.16 -9.09 8.50
CA PHE A 7 2.25 -10.47 8.03
C PHE A 7 0.93 -10.94 7.41
N VAL A 8 -0.21 -10.65 8.06
CA VAL A 8 -1.55 -10.95 7.52
C VAL A 8 -1.74 -10.34 6.14
N TRP A 9 -1.37 -9.09 5.95
CA TRP A 9 -1.55 -8.41 4.67
C TRP A 9 -0.57 -8.94 3.61
N GLY A 10 0.72 -9.04 3.96
CA GLY A 10 1.77 -9.52 3.05
C GLY A 10 1.58 -10.96 2.59
N ALA A 11 0.93 -11.81 3.40
CA ALA A 11 0.76 -13.22 3.08
C ALA A 11 -0.15 -13.48 1.86
N TRP A 12 -1.15 -12.64 1.60
CA TRP A 12 -2.08 -12.85 0.49
C TRP A 12 -2.00 -11.79 -0.61
N TYR A 13 -1.67 -10.55 -0.27
CA TYR A 13 -1.80 -9.40 -1.17
C TYR A 13 -0.89 -9.48 -2.40
N THR A 14 0.31 -10.04 -2.24
CA THR A 14 1.32 -10.18 -3.30
C THR A 14 1.15 -11.46 -4.15
N SER A 15 0.11 -12.25 -3.91
CA SER A 15 -0.14 -13.54 -4.58
C SER A 15 -1.56 -13.71 -5.09
N ILE A 16 -2.50 -12.85 -4.68
CA ILE A 16 -3.94 -13.03 -4.94
C ILE A 16 -4.28 -13.04 -6.44
N ALA A 17 -3.63 -12.21 -7.27
CA ALA A 17 -3.91 -12.18 -8.70
C ALA A 17 -3.45 -13.49 -9.38
N VAL A 18 -2.35 -14.09 -8.92
CA VAL A 18 -1.89 -15.41 -9.41
C VAL A 18 -2.91 -16.49 -9.05
N TYR A 19 -3.37 -16.49 -7.80
CA TYR A 19 -4.44 -17.42 -7.37
C TYR A 19 -5.70 -17.27 -8.23
N MET A 20 -6.19 -16.04 -8.41
CA MET A 20 -7.40 -15.75 -9.18
C MET A 20 -7.28 -16.19 -10.64
N THR A 21 -6.13 -15.94 -11.29
CA THR A 21 -5.88 -16.38 -12.67
C THR A 21 -5.95 -17.88 -12.79
N ASN A 22 -5.40 -18.63 -11.83
CA ASN A 22 -5.43 -20.11 -11.84
C ASN A 22 -6.82 -20.68 -11.52
N HIS A 23 -7.75 -19.85 -11.03
CA HIS A 23 -9.14 -20.27 -10.71
C HIS A 23 -10.16 -19.63 -11.66
N GLY A 24 -9.76 -19.27 -12.89
CA GLY A 24 -10.68 -18.78 -13.93
C GLY A 24 -11.13 -17.32 -13.78
N MET A 25 -10.50 -16.55 -12.91
CA MET A 25 -10.84 -15.13 -12.65
C MET A 25 -9.81 -14.16 -13.27
N ALA A 26 -9.21 -14.49 -14.42
CA ALA A 26 -8.13 -13.72 -15.04
C ALA A 26 -8.51 -12.25 -15.32
N THR A 27 -9.73 -11.99 -15.76
CA THR A 27 -10.26 -10.63 -16.03
C THR A 27 -10.66 -9.87 -14.76
N LEU A 28 -10.69 -10.53 -13.60
CA LEU A 28 -11.13 -9.96 -12.33
C LEU A 28 -9.98 -9.71 -11.34
N THR A 29 -8.74 -9.93 -11.75
CA THR A 29 -7.55 -9.85 -10.88
C THR A 29 -7.30 -8.47 -10.28
N HIS A 30 -7.90 -7.42 -10.80
CA HIS A 30 -7.84 -6.06 -10.27
C HIS A 30 -8.83 -5.80 -9.10
N TRP A 31 -9.83 -6.66 -8.90
CA TRP A 31 -10.86 -6.44 -7.87
C TRP A 31 -10.35 -6.48 -6.44
N PRO A 32 -9.42 -7.37 -6.03
CA PRO A 32 -8.82 -7.30 -4.69
C PRO A 32 -8.20 -5.94 -4.39
N TYR A 33 -7.57 -5.33 -5.41
CA TYR A 33 -6.92 -4.00 -5.34
C TYR A 33 -7.90 -2.84 -5.52
N THR A 34 -9.15 -3.14 -5.84
CA THR A 34 -10.29 -2.20 -5.86
C THR A 34 -11.00 -2.19 -4.51
N VAL A 35 -11.33 -3.37 -3.96
CA VAL A 35 -12.08 -3.46 -2.70
C VAL A 35 -11.25 -3.02 -1.49
N ASN A 36 -9.93 -3.15 -1.56
CA ASN A 36 -9.02 -2.70 -0.52
C ASN A 36 -9.05 -1.17 -0.33
N PRO A 37 -8.87 -0.31 -1.37
CA PRO A 37 -9.07 1.14 -1.27
C PRO A 37 -10.50 1.55 -0.88
N VAL A 38 -11.54 0.84 -1.35
CA VAL A 38 -12.91 1.09 -0.92
C VAL A 38 -13.03 0.96 0.60
N ALA A 39 -12.49 -0.11 1.16
CA ALA A 39 -12.49 -0.31 2.61
C ALA A 39 -11.64 0.75 3.32
N ALA A 40 -10.51 1.18 2.74
CA ALA A 40 -9.67 2.24 3.31
C ALA A 40 -10.35 3.61 3.33
N ILE A 41 -11.22 3.92 2.36
CA ILE A 41 -12.07 5.12 2.37
C ILE A 41 -13.10 5.07 3.50
N VAL A 42 -13.68 3.90 3.75
CA VAL A 42 -14.72 3.71 4.78
C VAL A 42 -14.13 3.66 6.19
N ALA A 43 -12.91 3.13 6.34
CA ALA A 43 -12.27 2.88 7.63
C ALA A 43 -12.23 4.08 8.59
N PRO A 44 -11.83 5.30 8.18
CA PRO A 44 -11.79 6.46 9.07
C PRO A 44 -13.17 6.85 9.64
N PHE A 45 -14.24 6.64 8.86
CA PHE A 45 -15.61 6.92 9.32
C PHE A 45 -16.04 5.93 10.40
N PHE A 46 -15.73 4.65 10.22
CA PHE A 46 -15.98 3.64 11.25
C PHE A 46 -15.17 3.94 12.52
N LEU A 47 -13.88 4.24 12.39
CA LEU A 47 -13.01 4.57 13.53
C LEU A 47 -13.54 5.80 14.27
N GLY A 48 -13.70 6.92 13.59
CA GLY A 48 -14.09 8.18 14.22
C GLY A 48 -15.51 8.18 14.79
N LEU A 49 -16.46 7.46 14.19
CA LEU A 49 -17.85 7.45 14.63
C LEU A 49 -18.14 6.37 15.69
N VAL A 50 -17.46 5.25 15.66
CA VAL A 50 -17.80 4.08 16.49
C VAL A 50 -16.64 3.66 17.40
N ALA A 51 -15.53 3.19 16.84
CA ALA A 51 -14.48 2.53 17.60
C ALA A 51 -13.85 3.47 18.64
N ASP A 52 -13.46 4.66 18.22
CA ASP A 52 -12.77 5.63 19.08
C ASP A 52 -13.62 6.22 20.20
N ARG A 53 -14.92 5.92 20.23
CA ARG A 53 -15.86 6.49 21.21
C ARG A 53 -16.37 5.51 22.24
N TYR A 54 -16.65 4.30 21.82
CA TYR A 54 -17.48 3.39 22.61
C TYR A 54 -16.71 2.18 23.11
N PHE A 55 -15.63 1.79 22.41
CA PHE A 55 -14.98 0.51 22.67
C PHE A 55 -13.47 0.66 22.92
N ALA A 56 -12.95 -0.16 23.80
CA ALA A 56 -11.51 -0.26 24.04
C ALA A 56 -10.79 -0.74 22.77
N THR A 57 -9.69 -0.06 22.43
CA THR A 57 -9.00 -0.24 21.14
C THR A 57 -8.53 -1.68 20.91
N GLU A 58 -7.99 -2.35 21.95
CA GLU A 58 -7.54 -3.74 21.87
C GLU A 58 -8.69 -4.72 21.59
N LYS A 59 -9.89 -4.42 22.12
CA LYS A 59 -11.08 -5.27 21.91
C LYS A 59 -11.61 -5.14 20.49
N VAL A 60 -11.69 -3.91 19.96
CA VAL A 60 -12.10 -3.67 18.56
C VAL A 60 -11.10 -4.32 17.61
N LEU A 61 -9.80 -4.12 17.85
CA LEU A 61 -8.73 -4.70 17.07
C LEU A 61 -8.83 -6.24 17.02
N GLY A 62 -8.99 -6.87 18.19
CA GLY A 62 -9.17 -8.31 18.34
C GLY A 62 -10.40 -8.84 17.60
N THR A 63 -11.55 -8.19 17.80
CA THR A 63 -12.81 -8.59 17.17
C THR A 63 -12.75 -8.49 15.64
N LEU A 64 -12.21 -7.39 15.11
CA LEU A 64 -12.07 -7.18 13.66
C LEU A 64 -11.12 -8.22 13.03
N HIS A 65 -10.01 -8.56 13.70
CA HIS A 65 -9.11 -9.59 13.21
C HIS A 65 -9.71 -11.00 13.27
N LEU A 66 -10.50 -11.33 14.29
CA LEU A 66 -11.22 -12.61 14.35
C LEU A 66 -12.26 -12.71 13.24
N LEU A 67 -13.12 -11.70 13.10
CA LEU A 67 -14.16 -11.68 12.06
C LEU A 67 -13.53 -11.70 10.65
N GLY A 68 -12.56 -10.82 10.39
CA GLY A 68 -11.84 -10.78 9.13
C GLY A 68 -11.11 -12.08 8.83
N GLY A 69 -10.46 -12.68 9.82
CA GLY A 69 -9.79 -13.98 9.68
C GLY A 69 -10.75 -15.11 9.32
N LEU A 70 -11.92 -15.18 9.95
CA LEU A 70 -12.96 -16.17 9.62
C LEU A 70 -13.52 -15.97 8.19
N ILE A 71 -13.76 -14.71 7.80
CA ILE A 71 -14.22 -14.38 6.44
C ILE A 71 -13.16 -14.79 5.42
N LEU A 72 -11.90 -14.42 5.65
CA LEU A 72 -10.80 -14.74 4.75
C LEU A 72 -10.57 -16.27 4.66
N PHE A 73 -10.76 -17.00 5.76
CA PHE A 73 -10.66 -18.44 5.78
C PHE A 73 -11.78 -19.13 4.94
N ALA A 74 -12.97 -18.52 4.91
CA ALA A 74 -14.07 -19.02 4.09
C ALA A 74 -13.89 -18.69 2.59
N THR A 75 -13.23 -17.59 2.25
CA THR A 75 -13.13 -17.01 0.90
C THR A 75 -12.69 -18.02 -0.19
N PRO A 76 -11.67 -18.87 -0.01
CA PRO A 76 -11.26 -19.81 -1.06
C PRO A 76 -12.31 -20.85 -1.45
N ARG A 77 -13.27 -21.14 -0.58
CA ARG A 77 -14.36 -22.09 -0.88
C ARG A 77 -15.31 -21.60 -1.97
N PHE A 78 -15.30 -20.28 -2.21
CA PHE A 78 -16.13 -19.60 -3.21
C PHE A 78 -15.35 -19.21 -4.47
N ALA A 79 -14.19 -19.83 -4.73
CA ALA A 79 -13.38 -19.54 -5.92
C ALA A 79 -14.12 -19.79 -7.25
N ALA A 80 -15.10 -20.69 -7.27
CA ALA A 80 -15.97 -20.94 -8.42
C ALA A 80 -17.07 -19.86 -8.61
N GLU A 81 -17.27 -18.99 -7.64
CA GLU A 81 -18.29 -17.92 -7.63
C GLU A 81 -17.61 -16.55 -7.51
N PRO A 82 -17.10 -15.95 -8.60
CA PRO A 82 -16.27 -14.76 -8.56
C PRO A 82 -16.89 -13.58 -7.79
N THR A 83 -18.19 -13.35 -7.94
CA THR A 83 -18.89 -12.27 -7.22
C THR A 83 -18.86 -12.49 -5.72
N THR A 84 -19.19 -13.70 -5.24
CA THR A 84 -19.14 -14.05 -3.82
C THR A 84 -17.70 -13.96 -3.27
N PHE A 85 -16.72 -14.43 -4.03
CA PHE A 85 -15.30 -14.32 -3.68
C PHE A 85 -14.87 -12.87 -3.46
N ILE A 86 -15.20 -11.97 -4.40
CA ILE A 86 -14.86 -10.54 -4.33
C ILE A 86 -15.61 -9.85 -3.17
N LEU A 87 -16.89 -10.18 -2.95
CA LEU A 87 -17.65 -9.64 -1.81
C LEU A 87 -17.07 -10.08 -0.46
N LEU A 88 -16.63 -11.32 -0.33
CA LEU A 88 -15.95 -11.79 0.89
C LEU A 88 -14.62 -11.07 1.09
N LEU A 89 -13.85 -10.81 0.02
CA LEU A 89 -12.65 -9.98 0.11
C LEU A 89 -12.97 -8.53 0.52
N LEU A 90 -14.08 -7.96 0.05
CA LEU A 90 -14.53 -6.63 0.50
C LEU A 90 -14.85 -6.65 2.00
N LEU A 91 -15.63 -7.61 2.46
CA LEU A 91 -15.99 -7.75 3.87
C LEU A 91 -14.76 -7.96 4.76
N TYR A 92 -13.81 -8.80 4.31
CA TYR A 92 -12.51 -8.94 4.97
C TYR A 92 -11.77 -7.60 5.06
N ASN A 93 -11.67 -6.86 3.96
CA ASN A 93 -10.97 -5.57 3.95
C ASN A 93 -11.68 -4.52 4.81
N LEU A 94 -13.00 -4.51 4.89
CA LEU A 94 -13.77 -3.66 5.80
C LEU A 94 -13.45 -3.97 7.28
N CYS A 95 -13.13 -5.22 7.60
CA CYS A 95 -12.60 -5.58 8.94
C CYS A 95 -11.14 -5.17 9.09
N TYR A 96 -10.30 -5.40 8.06
CA TYR A 96 -8.84 -5.23 8.15
C TYR A 96 -8.38 -3.77 8.09
N MET A 97 -8.90 -2.94 7.18
CA MET A 97 -8.42 -1.56 6.99
C MET A 97 -8.50 -0.68 8.24
N PRO A 98 -9.57 -0.72 9.05
CA PRO A 98 -9.61 0.01 10.31
C PRO A 98 -8.53 -0.40 11.30
N THR A 99 -8.10 -1.67 11.27
CA THR A 99 -7.10 -2.19 12.22
C THR A 99 -5.73 -1.55 12.08
N LEU A 100 -5.39 -1.00 10.91
CA LEU A 100 -4.14 -0.27 10.69
C LEU A 100 -4.07 0.99 11.57
N GLY A 101 -5.16 1.76 11.62
CA GLY A 101 -5.26 2.94 12.48
C GLY A 101 -5.32 2.57 13.97
N LEU A 102 -6.09 1.54 14.32
CA LEU A 102 -6.21 1.06 15.71
C LEU A 102 -4.88 0.54 16.25
N ALA A 103 -4.11 -0.21 15.46
CA ALA A 103 -2.80 -0.71 15.84
C ALA A 103 -1.81 0.42 16.13
N ASN A 104 -1.83 1.49 15.32
CA ASN A 104 -1.02 2.69 15.55
C ASN A 104 -1.49 3.42 16.82
N SER A 105 -2.79 3.64 16.99
CA SER A 105 -3.38 4.29 18.15
C SER A 105 -3.03 3.56 19.45
N LEU A 106 -3.16 2.23 19.46
CA LEU A 106 -2.78 1.40 20.60
C LEU A 106 -1.28 1.53 20.91
N ALA A 107 -0.41 1.48 19.90
CA ALA A 107 1.02 1.66 20.09
C ALA A 107 1.32 3.04 20.69
N PHE A 108 0.74 4.11 20.15
CA PHE A 108 0.96 5.49 20.62
C PHE A 108 0.50 5.69 22.08
N HIS A 109 -0.56 5.01 22.49
CA HIS A 109 -1.07 5.11 23.87
C HIS A 109 -0.10 4.53 24.90
N HIS A 110 0.68 3.51 24.55
CA HIS A 110 1.53 2.77 25.48
C HIS A 110 3.03 3.11 25.40
N ILE A 111 3.42 4.08 24.56
CA ILE A 111 4.81 4.55 24.43
C ILE A 111 4.95 5.96 25.04
N GLN A 112 6.15 6.26 25.55
CA GLN A 112 6.44 7.56 26.17
C GLN A 112 6.85 8.62 25.14
N SER A 113 7.60 8.21 24.09
CA SER A 113 8.05 9.08 23.01
C SER A 113 7.71 8.45 21.67
N GLN A 114 6.76 9.07 20.97
CA GLN A 114 6.37 8.61 19.64
C GLN A 114 7.53 8.70 18.63
N GLU A 115 8.31 9.78 18.69
CA GLU A 115 9.42 10.01 17.76
C GLU A 115 10.55 8.99 17.93
N GLN A 116 10.83 8.56 19.15
CA GLN A 116 11.93 7.64 19.46
C GLN A 116 11.53 6.17 19.40
N GLN A 117 10.33 5.83 19.90
CA GLN A 117 9.94 4.43 20.10
C GLN A 117 9.08 3.86 18.96
N PHE A 118 8.21 4.68 18.35
CA PHE A 118 7.30 4.19 17.30
C PHE A 118 8.02 3.65 16.06
N PRO A 119 9.13 4.24 15.56
CA PRO A 119 9.87 3.67 14.43
C PRO A 119 10.32 2.23 14.66
N PHE A 120 10.79 1.90 15.87
CA PHE A 120 11.17 0.52 16.22
C PHE A 120 9.98 -0.44 16.18
N ILE A 121 8.82 0.01 16.71
CA ILE A 121 7.59 -0.80 16.65
C ILE A 121 7.15 -0.99 15.19
N ARG A 122 7.23 0.05 14.37
CA ARG A 122 6.78 0.05 12.97
C ARG A 122 7.66 -0.83 12.08
N VAL A 123 8.96 -0.91 12.34
CA VAL A 123 9.90 -1.80 11.62
C VAL A 123 9.45 -3.27 11.70
N PHE A 124 8.90 -3.73 12.83
CA PHE A 124 8.34 -5.08 12.92
C PHE A 124 7.22 -5.33 11.92
N GLY A 125 6.49 -4.29 11.49
CA GLY A 125 5.52 -4.41 10.41
C GLY A 125 6.18 -4.76 9.07
N THR A 126 7.23 -4.03 8.69
CA THR A 126 7.99 -4.33 7.46
C THR A 126 8.61 -5.72 7.51
N ILE A 127 9.20 -6.11 8.66
CA ILE A 127 9.71 -7.47 8.88
C ILE A 127 8.58 -8.51 8.72
N GLY A 128 7.39 -8.25 9.28
CA GLY A 128 6.25 -9.13 9.16
C GLY A 128 5.83 -9.35 7.70
N TRP A 129 5.80 -8.28 6.90
CA TRP A 129 5.52 -8.36 5.46
C TRP A 129 6.57 -9.19 4.70
N ILE A 130 7.87 -8.91 4.94
CA ILE A 130 8.97 -9.66 4.32
C ILE A 130 8.89 -11.14 4.69
N VAL A 131 8.72 -11.46 5.97
CA VAL A 131 8.63 -12.84 6.45
C VAL A 131 7.42 -13.54 5.85
N ALA A 132 6.28 -12.85 5.67
CA ALA A 132 5.11 -13.42 5.01
C ALA A 132 5.42 -13.84 3.57
N GLY A 133 6.01 -12.96 2.76
CA GLY A 133 6.37 -13.28 1.37
C GLY A 133 7.38 -14.42 1.27
N LEU A 134 8.40 -14.43 2.13
CA LEU A 134 9.37 -15.52 2.20
C LEU A 134 8.70 -16.85 2.64
N PHE A 135 7.84 -16.80 3.65
CA PHE A 135 7.11 -17.98 4.12
C PHE A 135 6.21 -18.56 3.03
N ILE A 136 5.48 -17.73 2.30
CA ILE A 136 4.62 -18.19 1.18
C ILE A 136 5.48 -18.88 0.12
N SER A 137 6.50 -18.22 -0.38
CA SER A 137 7.29 -18.76 -1.51
C SER A 137 8.19 -19.94 -1.14
N PHE A 138 8.83 -19.90 0.03
CA PHE A 138 9.84 -20.90 0.41
C PHE A 138 9.31 -21.91 1.43
N GLY A 139 8.57 -21.47 2.45
CA GLY A 139 7.98 -22.32 3.47
C GLY A 139 6.85 -23.14 2.90
N LEU A 140 5.77 -22.47 2.53
CA LEU A 140 4.56 -23.10 2.02
C LEU A 140 4.81 -23.78 0.67
N GLY A 141 5.59 -23.16 -0.25
CA GLY A 141 5.96 -23.75 -1.53
C GLY A 141 6.73 -25.07 -1.38
N LYS A 142 7.61 -25.19 -0.38
CA LYS A 142 8.29 -26.45 -0.07
C LYS A 142 7.32 -27.53 0.48
N MET A 143 6.40 -27.12 1.36
CA MET A 143 5.42 -28.02 1.96
C MET A 143 4.43 -28.58 0.93
N MET A 144 4.04 -27.76 -0.06
CA MET A 144 3.06 -28.11 -1.07
C MET A 144 3.67 -28.71 -2.36
N GLY A 145 5.00 -28.66 -2.50
CA GLY A 145 5.70 -29.22 -3.67
C GLY A 145 5.49 -28.43 -4.97
N GLY A 146 5.18 -27.11 -4.89
CA GLY A 146 4.88 -26.29 -6.07
C GLY A 146 4.88 -24.78 -5.81
N VAL A 147 4.24 -24.05 -6.71
CA VAL A 147 4.06 -22.58 -6.60
C VAL A 147 2.90 -22.32 -5.65
N ALA A 148 3.21 -22.02 -4.40
CA ALA A 148 2.20 -21.81 -3.35
C ALA A 148 1.21 -20.68 -3.69
N GLU A 149 1.67 -19.67 -4.42
CA GLU A 149 0.88 -18.51 -4.87
C GLU A 149 -0.30 -18.88 -5.79
N GLN A 150 -0.26 -20.07 -6.43
CA GLN A 150 -1.35 -20.59 -7.24
C GLN A 150 -2.44 -21.31 -6.44
N THR A 151 -2.19 -21.54 -5.17
CA THR A 151 -3.06 -22.32 -4.27
C THR A 151 -3.81 -21.41 -3.30
N PRO A 152 -4.83 -21.92 -2.57
CA PRO A 152 -5.48 -21.16 -1.49
C PRO A 152 -4.58 -20.97 -0.24
N GLY A 153 -3.39 -21.56 -0.23
CA GLY A 153 -2.45 -21.52 0.90
C GLY A 153 -2.14 -20.14 1.44
N PRO A 154 -1.82 -19.14 0.60
CA PRO A 154 -1.62 -17.76 1.03
C PRO A 154 -2.82 -17.16 1.79
N LEU A 155 -4.05 -17.41 1.32
CA LEU A 155 -5.27 -16.93 1.97
C LEU A 155 -5.48 -17.63 3.34
N TYR A 156 -5.28 -18.94 3.41
CA TYR A 156 -5.36 -19.67 4.68
C TYR A 156 -4.26 -19.24 5.67
N THR A 157 -3.06 -18.97 5.20
CA THR A 157 -1.95 -18.46 6.03
C THR A 157 -2.32 -17.09 6.61
N ALA A 158 -2.82 -16.18 5.79
CA ALA A 158 -3.27 -14.86 6.22
C ALA A 158 -4.44 -14.96 7.22
N ALA A 159 -5.42 -15.81 6.94
CA ALA A 159 -6.58 -16.05 7.80
C ALA A 159 -6.16 -16.57 9.18
N THR A 160 -5.30 -17.58 9.21
CA THR A 160 -4.77 -18.16 10.44
C THR A 160 -3.99 -17.09 11.25
N ALA A 161 -3.11 -16.35 10.59
CA ALA A 161 -2.36 -15.27 11.24
C ALA A 161 -3.29 -14.16 11.79
N SER A 162 -4.37 -13.83 11.06
CA SER A 162 -5.38 -12.87 11.51
C SER A 162 -6.13 -13.37 12.75
N ILE A 163 -6.55 -14.63 12.77
CA ILE A 163 -7.22 -15.23 13.94
C ILE A 163 -6.27 -15.24 15.15
N LEU A 164 -5.00 -15.65 14.95
CA LEU A 164 -4.00 -15.64 16.02
C LEU A 164 -3.76 -14.22 16.55
N LEU A 165 -3.66 -13.23 15.67
CA LEU A 165 -3.55 -11.83 16.07
C LEU A 165 -4.79 -11.36 16.81
N GLY A 166 -5.98 -11.73 16.35
CA GLY A 166 -7.24 -11.42 17.02
C GLY A 166 -7.28 -11.92 18.46
N LEU A 167 -6.93 -13.20 18.66
CA LEU A 167 -6.83 -13.78 20.01
C LEU A 167 -5.77 -13.08 20.86
N PHE A 168 -4.60 -12.82 20.29
CA PHE A 168 -3.52 -12.10 20.99
C PHE A 168 -3.93 -10.69 21.40
N CYS A 169 -4.74 -9.99 20.62
CA CYS A 169 -5.17 -8.62 20.95
C CYS A 169 -5.96 -8.54 22.25
N PHE A 170 -6.70 -9.57 22.64
CA PHE A 170 -7.41 -9.60 23.93
C PHE A 170 -6.47 -9.73 25.15
N SER A 171 -5.21 -10.08 24.94
CA SER A 171 -4.18 -10.09 26.00
C SER A 171 -3.38 -8.79 26.10
N LEU A 172 -3.62 -7.84 25.17
CA LEU A 172 -2.94 -6.54 25.19
C LEU A 172 -3.43 -5.64 26.33
N PRO A 173 -2.62 -4.68 26.79
CA PRO A 173 -3.01 -3.75 27.84
C PRO A 173 -4.27 -2.97 27.46
N HIS A 174 -5.11 -2.69 28.47
CA HIS A 174 -6.33 -1.92 28.27
C HIS A 174 -6.04 -0.54 27.70
N THR A 175 -6.66 -0.23 26.55
CA THR A 175 -6.49 1.02 25.83
C THR A 175 -7.87 1.67 25.66
N PRO A 176 -8.20 2.68 26.48
CA PRO A 176 -9.51 3.32 26.44
C PRO A 176 -9.74 4.00 25.07
N PRO A 177 -11.00 4.20 24.65
CA PRO A 177 -11.32 4.84 23.39
C PRO A 177 -10.79 6.28 23.36
N PRO A 178 -9.92 6.65 22.38
CA PRO A 178 -9.22 7.94 22.38
C PRO A 178 -10.13 9.16 22.17
N GLY A 179 -11.26 8.97 21.48
CA GLY A 179 -12.23 10.03 21.17
C GLY A 179 -13.42 10.12 22.12
N ARG A 180 -13.37 9.48 23.30
CA ARG A 180 -14.49 9.48 24.25
C ARG A 180 -14.89 10.88 24.67
N GLY A 181 -16.17 11.24 24.41
CA GLY A 181 -16.72 12.55 24.77
C GLY A 181 -16.37 13.71 23.81
N GLN A 182 -15.59 13.47 22.77
CA GLN A 182 -15.25 14.50 21.78
C GLN A 182 -16.33 14.64 20.70
N PRO A 183 -16.68 15.87 20.26
CA PRO A 183 -17.55 16.06 19.11
C PRO A 183 -16.84 15.61 17.83
N VAL A 184 -17.57 14.92 16.95
CA VAL A 184 -17.04 14.53 15.63
C VAL A 184 -17.91 15.13 14.53
N SER A 185 -17.27 15.68 13.50
CA SER A 185 -17.94 16.06 12.26
C SER A 185 -17.41 15.23 11.09
N LEU A 186 -18.27 14.88 10.16
CA LEU A 186 -17.87 14.21 8.91
C LEU A 186 -16.81 15.02 8.17
N ARG A 187 -16.86 16.33 8.30
CA ARG A 187 -15.92 17.26 7.69
C ARG A 187 -14.51 17.14 8.30
N SER A 188 -14.40 16.94 9.62
CA SER A 188 -13.11 16.73 10.27
C SER A 188 -12.50 15.37 9.90
N ILE A 189 -13.32 14.33 9.78
CA ILE A 189 -12.88 12.99 9.36
C ILE A 189 -12.37 13.01 7.91
N SER A 190 -13.04 13.74 7.01
CA SER A 190 -12.65 13.83 5.59
C SER A 190 -11.43 14.73 5.34
N GLY A 191 -10.97 15.49 6.33
CA GLY A 191 -9.82 16.40 6.20
C GLY A 191 -10.09 17.67 5.36
N LEU A 192 -11.36 17.99 5.08
CA LEU A 192 -11.72 19.16 4.26
C LEU A 192 -11.37 20.49 4.92
N ASP A 193 -11.27 20.55 6.24
CA ASP A 193 -10.83 21.77 6.94
C ASP A 193 -9.32 22.01 6.76
N ALA A 194 -8.53 20.94 6.69
CA ALA A 194 -7.11 21.04 6.37
C ALA A 194 -6.88 21.60 4.95
N LEU A 195 -7.71 21.22 3.98
CA LEU A 195 -7.61 21.70 2.61
C LEU A 195 -7.74 23.23 2.50
N LYS A 196 -8.60 23.84 3.32
CA LYS A 196 -8.75 25.31 3.35
C LYS A 196 -7.48 26.01 3.82
N GLN A 197 -6.75 25.41 4.76
CA GLN A 197 -5.53 25.99 5.30
C GLN A 197 -4.32 25.75 4.37
N LEU A 198 -4.21 24.59 3.77
CA LEU A 198 -3.06 24.16 2.98
C LEU A 198 -3.15 24.53 1.50
N GLY A 199 -4.34 24.90 1.01
CA GLY A 199 -4.71 25.03 -0.39
C GLY A 199 -4.06 26.21 -1.13
N ASP A 200 -2.73 26.18 -1.26
CA ASP A 200 -1.99 27.00 -2.20
C ASP A 200 -1.65 26.23 -3.49
N ARG A 201 -1.15 26.94 -4.49
CA ARG A 201 -0.81 26.33 -5.78
C ARG A 201 0.19 25.18 -5.68
N PRO A 202 1.32 25.25 -4.93
CA PRO A 202 2.21 24.09 -4.76
C PRO A 202 1.53 22.89 -4.14
N PHE A 203 0.68 23.09 -3.14
CA PHE A 203 -0.04 22.01 -2.49
C PHE A 203 -1.01 21.30 -3.47
N TYR A 204 -1.78 22.06 -4.26
CA TYR A 204 -2.67 21.45 -5.27
C TYR A 204 -1.89 20.66 -6.33
N VAL A 205 -0.75 21.21 -6.81
CA VAL A 205 0.11 20.48 -7.74
C VAL A 205 0.62 19.17 -7.13
N PHE A 206 1.04 19.20 -5.86
CA PHE A 206 1.47 18.02 -5.13
C PHE A 206 0.35 16.98 -4.98
N ILE A 207 -0.85 17.39 -4.56
CA ILE A 207 -2.00 16.51 -4.35
C ILE A 207 -2.45 15.87 -5.67
N ILE A 208 -2.52 16.66 -6.76
CA ILE A 208 -2.88 16.13 -8.08
C ILE A 208 -1.81 15.13 -8.56
N ALA A 209 -0.53 15.46 -8.45
CA ALA A 209 0.55 14.55 -8.83
C ALA A 209 0.52 13.27 -7.98
N SER A 210 0.21 13.38 -6.68
CA SER A 210 0.08 12.23 -5.77
C SER A 210 -1.07 11.31 -6.16
N LEU A 211 -2.23 11.87 -6.48
CA LEU A 211 -3.38 11.12 -6.99
C LEU A 211 -3.04 10.39 -8.30
N LEU A 212 -2.45 11.12 -9.25
CA LEU A 212 -2.09 10.56 -10.56
C LEU A 212 -1.03 9.46 -10.43
N LEU A 213 -0.05 9.60 -9.54
CA LEU A 213 1.01 8.61 -9.35
C LEU A 213 0.49 7.31 -8.70
N CYS A 214 -0.65 7.37 -8.01
CA CYS A 214 -1.30 6.15 -7.50
C CYS A 214 -1.84 5.24 -8.62
N ILE A 215 -2.06 5.77 -9.83
CA ILE A 215 -2.46 4.94 -10.99
C ILE A 215 -1.35 3.94 -11.35
N PRO A 216 -0.10 4.35 -11.67
CA PRO A 216 0.98 3.39 -11.87
C PRO A 216 1.29 2.56 -10.61
N LEU A 217 1.12 3.10 -9.40
CA LEU A 217 1.26 2.30 -8.18
C LEU A 217 0.27 1.12 -8.15
N ALA A 218 -0.99 1.35 -8.52
CA ALA A 218 -1.98 0.30 -8.61
C ALA A 218 -1.60 -0.75 -9.67
N VAL A 219 -1.09 -0.32 -10.85
CA VAL A 219 -0.57 -1.23 -11.89
C VAL A 219 0.54 -2.14 -11.32
N TYR A 220 1.46 -1.58 -10.52
CA TYR A 220 2.52 -2.37 -9.89
C TYR A 220 1.96 -3.46 -8.97
N TYR A 221 1.12 -3.11 -8.02
CA TYR A 221 0.58 -4.09 -7.07
C TYR A 221 -0.29 -5.15 -7.74
N ASN A 222 -1.08 -4.76 -8.73
CA ASN A 222 -2.00 -5.69 -9.40
C ASN A 222 -1.26 -6.70 -10.30
N PHE A 223 -0.27 -6.24 -11.08
CA PHE A 223 0.19 -6.98 -12.24
C PHE A 223 1.66 -7.44 -12.17
N THR A 224 2.47 -6.94 -11.23
CA THR A 224 3.87 -7.41 -11.10
C THR A 224 3.94 -8.91 -10.83
N GLN A 225 3.07 -9.43 -9.98
CA GLN A 225 3.03 -10.87 -9.65
C GLN A 225 2.68 -11.74 -10.87
N LEU A 226 1.76 -11.30 -11.73
CA LEU A 226 1.42 -11.99 -12.97
C LEU A 226 2.56 -11.92 -14.00
N PHE A 227 3.22 -10.76 -14.10
CA PHE A 227 4.40 -10.57 -14.94
C PHE A 227 5.57 -11.46 -14.50
N LEU A 228 5.82 -11.58 -13.19
CA LEU A 228 6.82 -12.48 -12.64
C LEU A 228 6.53 -13.93 -13.03
N GLY A 229 5.28 -14.36 -12.91
CA GLY A 229 4.85 -15.70 -13.34
C GLY A 229 5.06 -15.93 -14.83
N ALA A 230 4.68 -14.98 -15.69
CA ALA A 230 4.90 -15.03 -17.13
C ALA A 230 6.40 -15.05 -17.50
N ALA A 231 7.26 -14.39 -16.73
CA ALA A 231 8.72 -14.42 -16.87
C ALA A 231 9.38 -15.69 -16.30
N GLY A 232 8.60 -16.68 -15.82
CA GLY A 232 9.10 -17.97 -15.32
C GLY A 232 9.58 -17.94 -13.86
N VAL A 233 9.30 -16.87 -13.10
CA VAL A 233 9.69 -16.78 -11.69
C VAL A 233 8.75 -17.64 -10.84
N GLN A 234 9.30 -18.65 -10.17
CA GLN A 234 8.51 -19.55 -9.31
C GLN A 234 8.29 -19.03 -7.89
N LYS A 235 9.19 -18.18 -7.38
CA LYS A 235 9.16 -17.62 -6.02
C LYS A 235 8.64 -16.19 -6.05
N ILE A 236 7.38 -16.02 -6.45
CA ILE A 236 6.80 -14.72 -6.80
C ILE A 236 6.75 -13.77 -5.60
N ALA A 237 6.11 -14.19 -4.50
CA ALA A 237 6.00 -13.38 -3.29
C ALA A 237 7.38 -13.12 -2.66
N GLY A 238 8.23 -14.13 -2.60
CA GLY A 238 9.62 -14.02 -2.11
C GLY A 238 10.46 -13.06 -2.95
N THR A 239 10.30 -13.03 -4.29
CA THR A 239 11.00 -12.09 -5.17
C THR A 239 10.53 -10.65 -4.92
N GLN A 240 9.26 -10.45 -4.64
CA GLN A 240 8.72 -9.11 -4.34
C GLN A 240 9.22 -8.54 -3.01
N THR A 241 9.67 -9.38 -2.05
CA THR A 241 10.23 -8.89 -0.77
C THR A 241 11.50 -8.06 -0.94
N TRP A 242 12.23 -8.20 -2.06
CA TRP A 242 13.36 -7.34 -2.37
C TRP A 242 12.97 -5.86 -2.49
N GLY A 243 11.72 -5.59 -2.85
CA GLY A 243 11.17 -4.23 -2.83
C GLY A 243 11.14 -3.64 -1.41
N GLN A 244 10.66 -4.40 -0.42
CA GLN A 244 10.58 -3.97 0.99
C GLN A 244 11.97 -3.90 1.66
N ILE A 245 12.88 -4.79 1.28
CA ILE A 245 14.28 -4.72 1.73
C ILE A 245 14.91 -3.42 1.22
N SER A 246 14.69 -3.08 -0.05
CA SER A 246 15.13 -1.82 -0.65
C SER A 246 14.49 -0.60 0.04
N GLU A 247 13.18 -0.64 0.32
CA GLU A 247 12.47 0.41 1.07
C GLU A 247 13.14 0.64 2.43
N THR A 248 13.41 -0.41 3.18
CA THR A 248 14.10 -0.30 4.47
C THR A 248 15.47 0.40 4.34
N PHE A 249 16.24 0.04 3.31
CA PHE A 249 17.55 0.66 3.05
C PHE A 249 17.41 2.15 2.70
N PHE A 250 16.52 2.49 1.77
CA PHE A 250 16.34 3.88 1.33
C PHE A 250 15.72 4.75 2.42
N MET A 251 14.85 4.22 3.27
CA MET A 251 14.33 4.91 4.45
C MET A 251 15.45 5.31 5.43
N LEU A 252 16.46 4.45 5.63
CA LEU A 252 17.61 4.75 6.50
C LEU A 252 18.47 5.89 5.97
N ILE A 253 18.70 5.97 4.65
CA ILE A 253 19.51 7.03 4.04
C ILE A 253 18.72 8.29 3.68
N MET A 254 17.38 8.22 3.72
CA MET A 254 16.47 9.30 3.36
C MET A 254 16.75 10.62 4.10
N PRO A 255 16.99 10.67 5.43
CA PRO A 255 17.25 11.93 6.12
C PRO A 255 18.47 12.68 5.54
N MET A 256 19.54 11.96 5.23
CA MET A 256 20.76 12.55 4.63
C MET A 256 20.46 13.12 3.24
N LEU A 257 19.72 12.38 2.42
CA LEU A 257 19.33 12.83 1.08
C LEU A 257 18.36 14.01 1.14
N PHE A 258 17.40 13.99 2.07
CA PHE A 258 16.42 15.05 2.26
C PHE A 258 17.07 16.38 2.60
N LEU A 259 18.05 16.39 3.51
CA LEU A 259 18.81 17.60 3.89
C LEU A 259 19.57 18.18 2.68
N ARG A 260 20.12 17.35 1.79
CA ARG A 260 20.88 17.79 0.62
C ARG A 260 20.02 18.24 -0.56
N LEU A 261 18.92 17.55 -0.81
CA LEU A 261 18.12 17.69 -2.02
C LEU A 261 16.86 18.53 -1.81
N GLY A 262 16.29 18.50 -0.61
CA GLY A 262 15.04 19.14 -0.26
C GLY A 262 13.81 18.48 -0.92
N VAL A 263 12.62 18.96 -0.55
CA VAL A 263 11.33 18.34 -0.91
C VAL A 263 11.17 18.16 -2.42
N LYS A 264 11.35 19.21 -3.23
CA LYS A 264 11.09 19.16 -4.68
C LYS A 264 11.92 18.10 -5.38
N LYS A 265 13.23 18.05 -5.13
CA LYS A 265 14.13 17.11 -5.79
C LYS A 265 13.89 15.69 -5.32
N MET A 266 13.59 15.47 -4.04
CA MET A 266 13.24 14.17 -3.49
C MET A 266 11.98 13.62 -4.17
N LEU A 267 10.90 14.40 -4.24
CA LEU A 267 9.66 14.00 -4.93
C LEU A 267 9.91 13.66 -6.40
N MET A 268 10.69 14.49 -7.12
CA MET A 268 11.05 14.23 -8.51
C MET A 268 11.89 12.95 -8.68
N MET A 269 12.82 12.67 -7.77
CA MET A 269 13.59 11.42 -7.80
C MET A 269 12.71 10.19 -7.59
N GLY A 270 11.72 10.28 -6.68
CA GLY A 270 10.71 9.23 -6.53
C GLY A 270 9.91 8.99 -7.80
N MET A 271 9.42 10.06 -8.44
CA MET A 271 8.68 9.98 -9.72
C MET A 271 9.56 9.43 -10.85
N PHE A 272 10.83 9.81 -10.92
CA PHE A 272 11.79 9.27 -11.88
C PHE A 272 12.03 7.77 -11.65
N ALA A 273 12.15 7.34 -10.40
CA ALA A 273 12.27 5.93 -10.06
C ALA A 273 11.04 5.12 -10.52
N TRP A 274 9.82 5.69 -10.45
CA TRP A 274 8.61 5.10 -11.02
C TRP A 274 8.73 4.90 -12.54
N THR A 275 9.15 5.93 -13.26
CA THR A 275 9.35 5.87 -14.72
C THR A 275 10.38 4.80 -15.07
N LEU A 276 11.53 4.80 -14.39
CA LEU A 276 12.61 3.84 -14.61
C LEU A 276 12.20 2.40 -14.33
N ARG A 277 11.43 2.16 -13.26
CA ARG A 277 10.89 0.85 -12.91
C ARG A 277 10.13 0.22 -14.07
N TYR A 278 9.14 0.94 -14.60
CA TYR A 278 8.31 0.41 -15.67
C TYR A 278 9.05 0.33 -17.02
N ALA A 279 9.98 1.24 -17.27
CA ALA A 279 10.88 1.13 -18.42
C ALA A 279 11.72 -0.15 -18.34
N LEU A 280 12.28 -0.48 -17.16
CA LEU A 280 13.02 -1.73 -16.96
C LEU A 280 12.12 -2.96 -17.16
N PHE A 281 10.88 -2.95 -16.65
CA PHE A 281 9.94 -4.04 -16.87
C PHE A 281 9.60 -4.21 -18.35
N ALA A 282 9.36 -3.10 -19.07
CA ALA A 282 9.10 -3.13 -20.50
C ALA A 282 10.29 -3.67 -21.31
N LEU A 283 11.51 -3.27 -20.96
CA LEU A 283 12.73 -3.75 -21.62
C LEU A 283 13.03 -5.21 -21.31
N ALA A 284 12.77 -5.63 -20.06
CA ALA A 284 12.98 -7.01 -19.62
C ALA A 284 12.00 -8.00 -20.23
N ALA A 285 10.74 -7.56 -20.49
CA ALA A 285 9.64 -8.45 -20.82
C ALA A 285 9.91 -9.36 -22.04
N PRO A 286 10.41 -8.91 -23.21
CA PRO A 286 10.54 -9.78 -24.38
C PRO A 286 11.37 -11.04 -24.19
N ALA A 287 12.40 -10.97 -23.32
CA ALA A 287 13.33 -12.06 -23.05
C ALA A 287 13.28 -12.56 -21.60
N GLY A 288 12.36 -12.03 -20.77
CA GLY A 288 12.26 -12.40 -19.35
C GLY A 288 13.52 -12.09 -18.54
N ILE A 289 14.21 -10.97 -18.83
CA ILE A 289 15.53 -10.66 -18.24
C ILE A 289 15.42 -10.40 -16.75
N PHE A 290 15.68 -11.42 -15.95
CA PHE A 290 15.44 -11.42 -14.50
C PHE A 290 16.12 -10.29 -13.73
N TRP A 291 17.38 -9.96 -14.03
CA TRP A 291 18.09 -8.90 -13.30
C TRP A 291 17.47 -7.52 -13.51
N MET A 292 16.92 -7.22 -14.71
CA MET A 292 16.21 -5.97 -14.96
C MET A 292 14.88 -5.94 -14.20
N ILE A 293 14.17 -7.08 -14.14
CA ILE A 293 12.95 -7.23 -13.35
C ILE A 293 13.27 -7.01 -11.87
N LEU A 294 14.33 -7.62 -11.35
CA LEU A 294 14.73 -7.50 -9.95
C LEU A 294 15.10 -6.06 -9.59
N ILE A 295 15.87 -5.36 -10.43
CA ILE A 295 16.16 -3.93 -10.22
C ILE A 295 14.86 -3.12 -10.23
N GLY A 296 13.94 -3.38 -11.16
CA GLY A 296 12.64 -2.75 -11.20
C GLY A 296 11.83 -2.96 -9.91
N ILE A 297 11.91 -4.14 -9.29
CA ILE A 297 11.30 -4.43 -7.97
C ILE A 297 12.02 -3.63 -6.88
N MET A 298 13.36 -3.64 -6.85
CA MET A 298 14.16 -2.92 -5.85
C MET A 298 14.00 -1.40 -5.92
N LEU A 299 13.61 -0.84 -7.06
CA LEU A 299 13.21 0.57 -7.15
C LEU A 299 11.96 0.90 -6.31
N HIS A 300 11.34 -0.10 -5.62
CA HIS A 300 10.24 0.16 -4.70
C HIS A 300 10.62 1.13 -3.58
N GLY A 301 11.81 0.99 -3.00
CA GLY A 301 12.31 1.90 -1.96
C GLY A 301 12.34 3.36 -2.43
N PRO A 302 13.12 3.72 -3.46
CA PRO A 302 13.12 5.10 -3.97
C PRO A 302 11.73 5.60 -4.42
N CYS A 303 10.93 4.76 -5.02
CA CYS A 303 9.57 5.12 -5.42
C CYS A 303 8.71 5.52 -4.21
N TYR A 304 8.74 4.71 -3.17
CA TYR A 304 7.87 4.88 -2.01
C TYR A 304 8.42 5.97 -1.07
N ASP A 305 9.67 5.86 -0.66
CA ASP A 305 10.27 6.73 0.34
C ASP A 305 10.46 8.16 -0.19
N PHE A 306 11.01 8.29 -1.40
CA PHE A 306 11.29 9.62 -1.93
C PHE A 306 10.05 10.34 -2.41
N PHE A 307 8.93 9.64 -2.63
CA PHE A 307 7.68 10.29 -2.99
C PHE A 307 6.69 10.31 -1.82
N PHE A 308 6.23 9.16 -1.33
CA PHE A 308 5.14 9.13 -0.34
C PHE A 308 5.60 9.59 1.04
N VAL A 309 6.76 9.12 1.53
CA VAL A 309 7.26 9.53 2.85
C VAL A 309 7.67 11.02 2.82
N THR A 310 8.35 11.46 1.74
CA THR A 310 8.64 12.90 1.55
C THR A 310 7.36 13.73 1.47
N GLY A 311 6.33 13.22 0.80
CA GLY A 311 5.02 13.87 0.71
C GLY A 311 4.34 14.03 2.07
N GLN A 312 4.40 13.01 2.92
CA GLN A 312 3.90 13.07 4.30
C GLN A 312 4.66 14.13 5.11
N ILE A 313 5.99 14.19 4.99
CA ILE A 313 6.83 15.22 5.65
C ILE A 313 6.47 16.61 5.12
N TYR A 314 6.25 16.77 3.82
CA TYR A 314 5.84 18.05 3.21
C TYR A 314 4.50 18.53 3.78
N VAL A 315 3.49 17.64 3.84
CA VAL A 315 2.18 17.96 4.42
C VAL A 315 2.27 18.28 5.90
N ASP A 316 3.07 17.52 6.65
CA ASP A 316 3.29 17.74 8.08
C ASP A 316 3.88 19.13 8.37
N LYS A 317 4.97 19.49 7.68
CA LYS A 317 5.64 20.79 7.82
C LYS A 317 4.74 21.97 7.41
N LYS A 318 3.85 21.78 6.45
CA LYS A 318 2.93 22.80 5.97
C LYS A 318 1.71 22.96 6.89
N SER A 319 1.40 21.99 7.73
CA SER A 319 0.23 21.95 8.58
C SER A 319 0.50 22.59 9.94
N THR A 320 -0.48 23.35 10.47
CA THR A 320 -0.46 23.72 11.89
C THR A 320 -0.79 22.48 12.76
N PRO A 321 -0.38 22.48 14.05
CA PRO A 321 -0.71 21.37 14.96
C PRO A 321 -2.20 21.04 15.02
N ALA A 322 -3.09 22.03 14.89
CA ALA A 322 -4.54 21.87 14.97
C ALA A 322 -5.14 21.04 13.82
N VAL A 323 -4.54 21.07 12.62
CA VAL A 323 -5.08 20.38 11.42
C VAL A 323 -4.14 19.29 10.88
N ARG A 324 -3.01 19.05 11.51
CA ARG A 324 -1.97 18.09 11.06
C ARG A 324 -2.53 16.71 10.81
N GLY A 325 -3.28 16.14 11.74
CA GLY A 325 -3.91 14.83 11.59
C GLY A 325 -4.92 14.78 10.45
N GLN A 326 -5.72 15.84 10.29
CA GLN A 326 -6.68 15.95 9.18
C GLN A 326 -5.98 16.04 7.82
N ALA A 327 -4.87 16.78 7.74
CA ALA A 327 -4.08 16.92 6.52
C ALA A 327 -3.44 15.61 6.08
N GLN A 328 -2.89 14.84 7.01
CA GLN A 328 -2.37 13.49 6.75
C GLN A 328 -3.50 12.53 6.34
N GLY A 329 -4.64 12.56 7.01
CA GLY A 329 -5.82 11.77 6.65
C GLY A 329 -6.32 12.10 5.25
N PHE A 330 -6.36 13.39 4.89
CA PHE A 330 -6.72 13.84 3.54
C PHE A 330 -5.74 13.31 2.47
N LEU A 331 -4.43 13.36 2.75
CA LEU A 331 -3.42 12.81 1.84
C LEU A 331 -3.64 11.30 1.62
N VAL A 332 -3.88 10.54 2.68
CA VAL A 332 -4.16 9.10 2.60
C VAL A 332 -5.46 8.83 1.82
N LEU A 333 -6.51 9.62 2.07
CA LEU A 333 -7.78 9.51 1.34
C LEU A 333 -7.57 9.72 -0.17
N VAL A 334 -6.84 10.77 -0.55
CA VAL A 334 -6.59 11.09 -1.96
C VAL A 334 -5.69 10.06 -2.63
N THR A 335 -4.64 9.60 -1.95
CA THR A 335 -3.67 8.66 -2.52
C THR A 335 -4.18 7.23 -2.43
N TYR A 336 -4.18 6.68 -1.22
CA TYR A 336 -4.47 5.27 -0.97
C TYR A 336 -5.96 4.92 -1.17
N GLY A 337 -6.86 5.86 -0.86
CA GLY A 337 -8.28 5.71 -1.12
C GLY A 337 -8.60 5.93 -2.61
N VAL A 338 -8.81 7.18 -3.00
CA VAL A 338 -9.33 7.54 -4.33
C VAL A 338 -8.35 7.21 -5.45
N GLY A 339 -7.06 7.54 -5.27
CA GLY A 339 -6.03 7.32 -6.29
C GLY A 339 -5.82 5.84 -6.62
N MET A 340 -5.71 4.99 -5.59
CA MET A 340 -5.57 3.54 -5.79
C MET A 340 -6.84 2.91 -6.36
N LEU A 341 -8.04 3.38 -5.94
CA LEU A 341 -9.31 2.89 -6.48
C LEU A 341 -9.42 3.16 -7.99
N ILE A 342 -9.19 4.41 -8.40
CA ILE A 342 -9.18 4.79 -9.83
C ILE A 342 -8.09 4.02 -10.57
N GLY A 343 -6.89 3.93 -9.98
CA GLY A 343 -5.75 3.23 -10.55
C GLY A 343 -6.03 1.75 -10.79
N ALA A 344 -6.62 1.04 -9.82
CA ALA A 344 -6.96 -0.36 -9.97
C ALA A 344 -7.97 -0.62 -11.10
N GLN A 345 -8.99 0.24 -11.23
CA GLN A 345 -9.99 0.14 -12.30
C GLN A 345 -9.39 0.44 -13.68
N ILE A 346 -8.58 1.49 -13.81
CA ILE A 346 -7.87 1.80 -15.07
C ILE A 346 -6.95 0.64 -15.44
N ALA A 347 -6.15 0.16 -14.49
CA ALA A 347 -5.20 -0.93 -14.69
C ALA A 347 -5.89 -2.23 -15.13
N GLY A 348 -7.01 -2.60 -14.49
CA GLY A 348 -7.81 -3.76 -14.83
C GLY A 348 -8.37 -3.67 -16.24
N ASN A 349 -9.04 -2.56 -16.58
CA ASN A 349 -9.61 -2.34 -17.92
C ASN A 349 -8.55 -2.35 -19.02
N VAL A 350 -7.36 -1.81 -18.75
CA VAL A 350 -6.23 -1.86 -19.69
C VAL A 350 -5.74 -3.30 -19.84
N TYR A 351 -5.56 -4.01 -18.75
CA TYR A 351 -5.11 -5.41 -18.76
C TYR A 351 -6.08 -6.31 -19.55
N ASP A 352 -7.39 -6.17 -19.33
CA ASP A 352 -8.43 -6.94 -20.02
C ASP A 352 -8.40 -6.72 -21.54
N ARG A 353 -8.12 -5.50 -22.00
CA ARG A 353 -7.93 -5.21 -23.43
C ARG A 353 -6.71 -5.93 -24.00
N PHE A 354 -5.63 -6.06 -23.24
CA PHE A 354 -4.45 -6.82 -23.65
C PHE A 354 -4.69 -8.33 -23.64
N LEU A 355 -5.52 -8.84 -22.73
CA LEU A 355 -5.90 -10.25 -22.71
C LEU A 355 -6.64 -10.66 -23.98
N ALA A 356 -7.52 -9.80 -24.53
CA ALA A 356 -8.28 -10.05 -25.75
C ALA A 356 -8.93 -11.46 -25.78
N GLY A 357 -9.46 -11.91 -24.65
CA GLY A 357 -10.08 -13.23 -24.49
C GLY A 357 -9.12 -14.37 -24.10
N SER A 358 -7.82 -14.14 -24.01
CA SER A 358 -6.85 -15.09 -23.46
C SER A 358 -6.85 -15.07 -21.92
N THR A 359 -6.24 -16.07 -21.29
CA THR A 359 -6.15 -16.19 -19.83
C THR A 359 -4.87 -15.56 -19.26
N ALA A 360 -3.86 -15.26 -20.10
CA ALA A 360 -2.59 -14.67 -19.71
C ALA A 360 -1.98 -13.88 -20.85
N LEU A 361 -1.19 -12.86 -20.54
CA LEU A 361 -0.42 -12.09 -21.51
C LEU A 361 0.87 -12.83 -21.89
N THR A 362 1.21 -12.75 -23.18
CA THR A 362 2.53 -13.12 -23.68
C THR A 362 3.59 -12.10 -23.24
N LEU A 363 4.86 -12.47 -23.26
CA LEU A 363 5.96 -11.55 -22.89
C LEU A 363 6.00 -10.31 -23.82
N ALA A 364 5.63 -10.45 -25.09
CA ALA A 364 5.53 -9.33 -26.03
C ALA A 364 4.41 -8.35 -25.62
N GLN A 365 3.25 -8.86 -25.20
CA GLN A 365 2.15 -8.04 -24.68
C GLN A 365 2.53 -7.36 -23.36
N TRP A 366 3.27 -8.03 -22.48
CA TRP A 366 3.80 -7.42 -21.25
C TRP A 366 4.71 -6.22 -21.54
N ARG A 367 5.53 -6.28 -22.60
CA ARG A 367 6.31 -5.11 -23.01
C ARG A 367 5.42 -3.90 -23.29
N SER A 368 4.40 -4.09 -24.12
CA SER A 368 3.47 -3.02 -24.50
C SER A 368 2.67 -2.52 -23.30
N PHE A 369 2.26 -3.44 -22.41
CA PHE A 369 1.56 -3.10 -21.17
C PHE A 369 2.41 -2.22 -20.25
N TRP A 370 3.69 -2.55 -20.00
CA TRP A 370 4.57 -1.79 -19.13
C TRP A 370 5.02 -0.43 -19.67
N ILE A 371 4.99 -0.23 -20.97
CA ILE A 371 5.24 1.08 -21.59
C ILE A 371 4.19 2.11 -21.15
N LEU A 372 2.94 1.71 -20.95
CA LEU A 372 1.86 2.63 -20.57
C LEU A 372 2.09 3.29 -19.21
N PRO A 373 2.30 2.55 -18.09
CA PRO A 373 2.59 3.18 -16.81
C PRO A 373 3.94 3.91 -16.81
N ALA A 374 4.94 3.49 -17.61
CA ALA A 374 6.20 4.21 -17.77
C ALA A 374 5.98 5.60 -18.37
N ALA A 375 5.26 5.68 -19.49
CA ALA A 375 4.93 6.94 -20.15
C ALA A 375 4.06 7.84 -19.26
N PHE A 376 3.09 7.25 -18.56
CA PHE A 376 2.21 7.99 -17.65
C PHE A 376 2.99 8.57 -16.46
N ALA A 377 3.86 7.78 -15.81
CA ALA A 377 4.70 8.26 -14.71
C ALA A 377 5.66 9.37 -15.20
N ALA A 378 6.23 9.26 -16.40
CA ALA A 378 7.05 10.30 -17.01
C ALA A 378 6.25 11.60 -17.25
N ALA A 379 5.01 11.50 -17.73
CA ALA A 379 4.13 12.66 -17.91
C ALA A 379 3.81 13.34 -16.57
N VAL A 380 3.55 12.58 -15.52
CA VAL A 380 3.34 13.12 -14.16
C VAL A 380 4.59 13.81 -13.63
N LEU A 381 5.78 13.23 -13.86
CA LEU A 381 7.06 13.86 -13.51
C LEU A 381 7.25 15.20 -14.23
N VAL A 382 6.99 15.27 -15.52
CA VAL A 382 7.09 16.51 -16.33
C VAL A 382 6.09 17.56 -15.81
N PHE A 383 4.83 17.15 -15.60
CA PHE A 383 3.81 18.01 -14.99
C PHE A 383 4.28 18.59 -13.66
N PHE A 384 4.76 17.73 -12.74
CA PHE A 384 5.23 18.17 -11.43
C PHE A 384 6.45 19.10 -11.54
N ALA A 385 7.44 18.77 -12.36
CA ALA A 385 8.64 19.60 -12.57
C ALA A 385 8.31 21.02 -13.05
N ALA A 386 7.34 21.13 -13.99
CA ALA A 386 6.90 22.38 -14.57
C ALA A 386 6.09 23.26 -13.62
N PHE A 387 5.18 22.65 -12.86
CA PHE A 387 4.17 23.40 -12.09
C PHE A 387 4.45 23.49 -10.59
N PHE A 388 5.21 22.57 -9.99
CA PHE A 388 5.56 22.63 -8.58
C PHE A 388 6.69 23.65 -8.34
N LYS A 389 6.36 24.73 -7.64
CA LYS A 389 7.33 25.74 -7.21
C LYS A 389 7.41 25.69 -5.69
N ALA A 390 8.58 25.33 -5.14
CA ALA A 390 8.81 25.40 -3.70
C ALA A 390 8.59 26.84 -3.19
N SER A 391 7.95 26.99 -2.03
CA SER A 391 7.70 28.30 -1.43
C SER A 391 9.03 28.97 -1.01
N ALA A 392 9.02 30.30 -0.83
CA ALA A 392 10.22 31.02 -0.43
C ALA A 392 10.77 30.54 0.94
N ASN A 393 9.88 30.20 1.88
CA ASN A 393 10.26 29.68 3.21
C ASN A 393 10.96 28.31 3.14
N GLU A 394 10.55 27.42 2.23
CA GLU A 394 11.21 26.13 2.01
C GLU A 394 12.62 26.28 1.41
N ARG A 395 12.90 27.41 0.72
CA ARG A 395 14.24 27.71 0.19
C ARG A 395 15.19 28.25 1.26
N VAL A 396 14.67 29.01 2.23
CA VAL A 396 15.48 29.61 3.30
C VAL A 396 16.00 28.53 4.25
N GLU A 397 15.17 27.53 4.63
CA GLU A 397 15.63 26.41 5.46
C GLU A 397 16.77 25.59 4.80
N GLN A 398 16.77 25.47 3.47
CA GLN A 398 17.86 24.80 2.75
C GLN A 398 19.19 25.57 2.78
N HIS A 399 19.16 26.89 2.95
CA HIS A 399 20.37 27.72 3.00
C HIS A 399 20.92 27.88 4.42
N SER A 400 20.09 27.70 5.46
CA SER A 400 20.51 27.80 6.87
C SER A 400 21.17 26.52 7.41
N VAL A 401 21.11 25.42 6.67
CA VAL A 401 21.71 24.11 7.04
C VAL A 401 23.00 23.82 6.25
N ARG A 402 23.42 24.74 5.38
CA ARG A 402 24.74 24.74 4.73
C ARG A 402 25.70 25.62 5.52
#